data_5900d95674d9625f9983caa87dc8a790
#
_entry.id   5900d95674d9625f9983caa87dc8a790
#
_cell.length_a   1.000
_cell.length_b   1.000
_cell.length_c   1.000
_cell.angle_alpha   90.00
_cell.angle_beta   90.00
_cell.angle_gamma   90.00
#
_symmetry.space_group_name_H-M   'P 1'
#
loop_
_entity.id
_entity.type
_entity.pdbx_description
1 polymer ?
#
loop_
_entity_poly.entity_id
_entity_poly.type
_entity_poly.pdbx_seq_one_letter_code
_entity_poly.pdbx_strand_id
1 'polypeptide(L)' 'MDTWEYLIVSLPLFEAARSAQGQSPAVKMLNREGEKGWEAVGMTALGDGTFAVLLKRLTPPKPLRVNEP' A
#
# COMPACT_ATOMS: atom_id res chain seq x y z
N MET A 1 21.48 4.94 -8.44
CA MET A 1 20.24 4.86 -9.22
C MET A 1 19.10 4.38 -8.34
N ASP A 2 17.99 5.11 -8.38
CA ASP A 2 16.85 4.75 -7.55
C ASP A 2 16.10 3.56 -8.15
N THR A 3 15.65 2.69 -7.29
CA THR A 3 14.81 1.59 -7.70
C THR A 3 13.50 1.64 -6.90
N TRP A 4 12.50 0.98 -7.42
CA TRP A 4 11.17 0.97 -6.81
C TRP A 4 10.79 -0.44 -6.45
N GLU A 5 10.03 -0.58 -5.39
CA GLU A 5 9.40 -1.85 -5.08
C GLU A 5 7.89 -1.68 -5.08
N TYR A 6 7.18 -2.75 -5.29
CA TYR A 6 5.74 -2.71 -5.51
C TYR A 6 5.04 -3.69 -4.59
N LEU A 7 3.81 -3.33 -4.26
CA LEU A 7 2.98 -4.14 -3.38
C LEU A 7 1.55 -4.07 -3.88
N ILE A 8 0.85 -5.18 -3.85
CA ILE A 8 -0.57 -5.20 -4.17
C ILE A 8 -1.33 -5.66 -2.94
N VAL A 9 -2.32 -4.87 -2.53
CA VAL A 9 -3.18 -5.23 -1.42
C VAL A 9 -4.61 -5.30 -1.89
N SER A 10 -5.40 -6.14 -1.24
CA SER A 10 -6.81 -6.29 -1.53
C SER A 10 -7.62 -5.61 -0.46
N LEU A 11 -8.57 -4.79 -0.85
CA LEU A 11 -9.36 -4.00 0.08
C LEU A 11 -10.84 -4.28 -0.10
N PRO A 12 -11.63 -4.24 0.98
CA PRO A 12 -13.08 -4.36 0.85
C PRO A 12 -13.66 -3.15 0.13
N LEU A 13 -14.61 -3.41 -0.74
CA LEU A 13 -15.12 -2.39 -1.62
C LEU A 13 -15.98 -1.35 -0.93
N PHE A 14 -16.98 -1.82 -0.21
CA PHE A 14 -18.00 -0.88 0.24
C PHE A 14 -17.57 -0.05 1.41
N GLU A 15 -16.92 -0.67 2.32
CA GLU A 15 -16.47 0.04 3.50
C GLU A 15 -15.48 1.11 3.14
N ALA A 16 -14.80 0.94 2.04
CA ALA A 16 -13.79 1.89 1.63
C ALA A 16 -14.36 3.26 1.35
N ALA A 17 -15.59 3.29 0.84
CA ALA A 17 -16.10 4.54 0.31
C ALA A 17 -17.11 5.21 1.22
N ARG A 18 -17.52 4.56 2.28
CA ARG A 18 -18.71 5.02 2.97
C ARG A 18 -18.60 5.17 4.47
N SER A 19 -17.42 5.42 4.93
CA SER A 19 -17.27 5.62 6.36
C SER A 19 -17.84 6.96 6.77
N ALA A 20 -18.76 6.95 7.71
CA ALA A 20 -19.35 8.16 8.23
C ALA A 20 -18.33 9.01 8.97
N GLN A 21 -17.31 8.37 9.47
CA GLN A 21 -16.26 9.06 10.21
C GLN A 21 -15.11 9.48 9.32
N GLY A 22 -15.19 9.18 8.04
CA GLY A 22 -14.10 9.50 7.14
C GLY A 22 -12.91 8.57 7.23
N GLN A 23 -13.04 7.49 8.01
CA GLN A 23 -11.94 6.55 8.18
C GLN A 23 -12.42 5.14 8.03
N SER A 24 -12.62 4.73 6.79
CA SER A 24 -13.01 3.37 6.51
C SER A 24 -11.86 2.41 6.82
N PRO A 25 -12.15 1.12 6.99
CA PRO A 25 -11.07 0.14 7.16
C PRO A 25 -10.06 0.15 6.04
N ALA A 26 -10.51 0.39 4.82
CA ALA A 26 -9.59 0.44 3.69
C ALA A 26 -8.64 1.64 3.79
N VAL A 27 -9.17 2.80 4.19
CA VAL A 27 -8.33 3.98 4.35
C VAL A 27 -7.33 3.78 5.47
N LYS A 28 -7.76 3.15 6.57
CA LYS A 28 -6.84 2.85 7.66
C LYS A 28 -5.72 1.94 7.20
N MET A 29 -6.05 0.95 6.39
CA MET A 29 -5.03 0.04 5.88
C MET A 29 -4.06 0.78 4.97
N LEU A 30 -4.57 1.64 4.09
CA LEU A 30 -3.71 2.40 3.21
C LEU A 30 -2.83 3.38 3.99
N ASN A 31 -3.37 3.99 5.04
CA ASN A 31 -2.58 4.88 5.87
C ASN A 31 -1.47 4.14 6.59
N ARG A 32 -1.75 2.91 7.00
CA ARG A 32 -0.72 2.08 7.63
C ARG A 32 0.43 1.81 6.66
N GLU A 33 0.09 1.48 5.43
CA GLU A 33 1.15 1.27 4.44
C GLU A 33 1.86 2.56 4.10
N GLY A 34 1.12 3.68 4.08
CA GLY A 34 1.74 4.97 3.84
C GLY A 34 2.77 5.34 4.89
N GLU A 35 2.53 4.93 6.13
CA GLU A 35 3.51 5.18 7.19
C GLU A 35 4.81 4.44 6.94
N LYS A 36 4.76 3.38 6.15
CA LYS A 36 5.96 2.63 5.77
C LYS A 36 6.57 3.13 4.49
N GLY A 37 6.03 4.22 3.94
CA GLY A 37 6.56 4.82 2.74
C GLY A 37 5.88 4.39 1.45
N TRP A 38 4.81 3.61 1.54
CA TRP A 38 4.10 3.15 0.34
C TRP A 38 3.15 4.21 -0.17
N GLU A 39 3.08 4.33 -1.47
CA GLU A 39 2.19 5.25 -2.16
C GLU A 39 1.27 4.47 -3.09
N ALA A 40 -0.03 4.64 -2.94
CA ALA A 40 -0.98 3.97 -3.82
C ALA A 40 -0.98 4.67 -5.18
N VAL A 41 -0.81 3.91 -6.24
CA VAL A 41 -0.71 4.49 -7.58
C VAL A 41 -1.78 3.97 -8.52
N GLY A 42 -2.60 3.03 -8.10
CA GLY A 42 -3.68 2.52 -8.94
C GLY A 42 -4.58 1.60 -8.17
N MET A 43 -5.79 1.40 -8.71
CA MET A 43 -6.78 0.59 -8.03
C MET A 43 -7.71 0.02 -9.08
N THR A 44 -8.13 -1.23 -8.91
CA THR A 44 -9.06 -1.85 -9.82
C THR A 44 -10.01 -2.75 -9.04
N ALA A 45 -11.24 -2.82 -9.53
CA ALA A 45 -12.25 -3.70 -8.94
C ALA A 45 -11.99 -5.12 -9.41
N LEU A 46 -12.11 -6.08 -8.50
CA LEU A 46 -11.84 -7.48 -8.82
C LEU A 46 -13.08 -8.28 -9.15
N GLY A 47 -14.26 -7.70 -9.00
CA GLY A 47 -15.49 -8.38 -9.36
C GLY A 47 -16.06 -9.26 -8.27
N ASP A 48 -15.36 -9.41 -7.16
CA ASP A 48 -15.82 -10.20 -6.02
C ASP A 48 -16.14 -9.35 -4.81
N GLY A 49 -16.29 -8.04 -5.01
CA GLY A 49 -16.57 -7.13 -3.91
C GLY A 49 -15.32 -6.54 -3.29
N THR A 50 -14.18 -6.75 -3.89
CA THR A 50 -12.93 -6.17 -3.39
C THR A 50 -12.25 -5.37 -4.47
N PHE A 51 -11.30 -4.53 -4.04
CA PHE A 51 -10.40 -3.82 -4.93
C PHE A 51 -8.99 -4.32 -4.72
N ALA A 52 -8.21 -4.33 -5.80
CA ALA A 52 -6.78 -4.48 -5.70
C ALA A 52 -6.15 -3.10 -5.83
N VAL A 53 -5.23 -2.78 -4.95
CA VAL A 53 -4.54 -1.49 -4.97
C VAL A 53 -3.07 -1.77 -5.16
N LEU A 54 -2.49 -1.10 -6.15
CA LEU A 54 -1.06 -1.19 -6.42
C LEU A 54 -0.38 -0.04 -5.70
N LEU A 55 0.64 -0.38 -4.92
CA LEU A 55 1.43 0.61 -4.21
C LEU A 55 2.87 0.49 -4.63
N LYS A 56 3.59 1.59 -4.50
CA LYS A 56 5.02 1.59 -4.77
C LYS A 56 5.73 2.41 -3.72
N ARG A 57 7.02 2.17 -3.58
CA ARG A 57 7.87 3.02 -2.77
C ARG A 57 9.30 2.86 -3.25
N LEU A 58 10.13 3.84 -2.94
CA LEU A 58 11.54 3.71 -3.22
C LEU A 58 12.13 2.60 -2.38
N THR A 59 12.91 1.76 -3.02
CA THR A 59 13.61 0.70 -2.31
C THR A 59 14.63 1.34 -1.39
N PRO A 60 14.58 1.05 -0.08
CA PRO A 60 15.56 1.66 0.81
C PRO A 60 16.97 1.20 0.45
N PRO A 61 17.96 2.06 0.65
CA PRO A 61 19.33 1.65 0.41
C PRO A 61 19.69 0.53 1.37
N LYS A 62 20.46 -0.43 0.86
CA LYS A 62 20.91 -1.51 1.70
C LYS A 62 21.84 -0.97 2.76
N PRO A 63 21.67 -1.37 4.01
CA PRO A 63 22.61 -0.92 5.03
C PRO A 63 23.99 -1.46 4.73
N LEU A 64 24.98 -0.68 5.10
CA LEU A 64 26.34 -1.10 4.97
C LEU A 64 26.61 -2.23 5.94
N ARG A 65 27.09 -3.34 5.46
CA ARG A 65 27.27 -4.50 6.28
C ARG A 65 28.72 -4.72 6.57
N VAL A 66 29.14 -4.15 7.65
CA VAL A 66 30.54 -4.21 8.03
C VAL A 66 30.99 -5.60 8.39
N ASN A 67 30.08 -6.40 8.92
CA ASN A 67 30.41 -7.75 9.37
C ASN A 67 30.08 -8.80 8.35
N GLU A 68 29.77 -8.41 7.19
CA GLU A 68 29.38 -9.34 6.16
C GLU A 68 30.58 -10.16 5.75
N PRO A 69 30.52 -11.48 5.82
CA PRO A 69 31.65 -12.27 5.34
C PRO A 69 31.82 -12.16 3.84
#